data_e1a5e99b436da1c7297f9d7f598b3828
#
_entry.id   e1a5e99b436da1c7297f9d7f598b3828
#
_cell.length_a   1.000
_cell.length_b   1.000
_cell.length_c   1.000
_cell.angle_alpha   90.00
_cell.angle_beta   90.00
_cell.angle_gamma   90.00
#
_symmetry.space_group_name_H-M   'P 1'
#
loop_
_entity.id
_entity.type
_entity.pdbx_description
1 polymer ?
#
loop_
_entity_poly.entity_id
_entity_poly.type
_entity_poly.pdbx_seq_one_letter_code
_entity_poly.pdbx_strand_id
1 'polypeptide(L)'
;AVFIADYLVYDPMSDIYNIEAPVIPVQERHLPEDTRNPIFELAYFRYGLLIAAKWAYELGFTDEASQWHNIAMHIAPLPINDDVYIAHSNCPDTFTNKAIDHPLMLQIYGMLDGYGAEDIVDKDIYRNTLMKVIDVWDYSTLWGWDFAVIAMAAHKLGLDDIALEQLLINSPKNDYVESGNNRQNSRKDLPLYLPGNGSLLLAAARIFNI
;
A
#
# COMPACT_ATOMS: atom_id res chain seq x y z
N ALA A 1 -7.54 0.50 -16.53
CA ALA A 1 -7.38 1.96 -16.63
C ALA A 1 -8.73 2.68 -16.75
N VAL A 2 -9.60 2.27 -17.69
CA VAL A 2 -10.93 2.92 -17.88
C VAL A 2 -11.71 3.02 -16.57
N PHE A 3 -11.87 1.88 -15.84
CA PHE A 3 -12.54 1.88 -14.54
C PHE A 3 -11.91 2.88 -13.55
N ILE A 4 -10.59 2.91 -13.44
CA ILE A 4 -9.90 3.83 -12.52
C ILE A 4 -10.16 5.30 -12.92
N ALA A 5 -10.05 5.61 -14.22
CA ALA A 5 -10.26 6.95 -14.72
C ALA A 5 -11.70 7.44 -14.48
N ASP A 6 -12.69 6.54 -14.65
CA ASP A 6 -14.10 6.86 -14.42
C ASP A 6 -14.48 6.92 -12.94
N TYR A 7 -13.74 6.18 -12.07
CA TYR A 7 -14.00 6.15 -10.63
C TYR A 7 -13.52 7.40 -9.91
N LEU A 8 -12.45 8.01 -10.41
CA LEU A 8 -11.87 9.20 -9.80
C LEU A 8 -12.73 10.44 -10.06
N VAL A 9 -12.91 11.26 -9.04
CA VAL A 9 -13.70 12.49 -9.08
C VAL A 9 -12.78 13.69 -9.24
N TYR A 10 -12.91 14.39 -10.37
CA TYR A 10 -12.14 15.61 -10.65
C TYR A 10 -12.68 16.80 -9.88
N ASP A 11 -11.81 17.50 -9.16
CA ASP A 11 -12.08 18.78 -8.52
C ASP A 11 -11.46 19.93 -9.35
N PRO A 12 -12.27 20.74 -10.07
CA PRO A 12 -11.75 21.82 -10.91
C PRO A 12 -11.17 23.00 -10.13
N MET A 13 -11.43 23.09 -8.82
CA MET A 13 -10.92 24.18 -7.99
C MET A 13 -9.46 23.95 -7.61
N SER A 14 -9.08 22.72 -7.37
CA SER A 14 -7.73 22.31 -7.00
C SER A 14 -6.94 21.63 -8.12
N ASP A 15 -7.60 21.34 -9.25
CA ASP A 15 -7.04 20.61 -10.40
C ASP A 15 -6.51 19.23 -10.03
N ILE A 16 -7.25 18.49 -9.16
CA ILE A 16 -6.89 17.16 -8.71
C ILE A 16 -8.02 16.14 -8.88
N TYR A 17 -7.64 14.86 -8.97
CA TYR A 17 -8.56 13.72 -8.98
C TYR A 17 -8.56 13.04 -7.61
N ASN A 18 -9.73 12.95 -7.00
CA ASN A 18 -9.94 12.37 -5.67
C ASN A 18 -10.60 10.99 -5.74
N ILE A 19 -10.36 10.17 -4.73
CA ILE A 19 -11.17 9.00 -4.41
C ILE A 19 -12.16 9.44 -3.33
N GLU A 20 -13.42 9.64 -3.73
CA GLU A 20 -14.47 10.12 -2.83
C GLU A 20 -15.18 8.96 -2.12
N ALA A 21 -15.73 9.27 -0.94
CA ALA A 21 -16.59 8.35 -0.21
C ALA A 21 -17.91 8.08 -1.00
N PRO A 22 -18.52 6.89 -0.89
CA PRO A 22 -18.09 5.78 -0.03
C PRO A 22 -17.04 4.88 -0.68
N VAL A 23 -16.01 4.48 0.06
CA VAL A 23 -15.00 3.52 -0.40
C VAL A 23 -14.55 2.60 0.74
N ILE A 24 -14.36 1.33 0.44
CA ILE A 24 -13.78 0.36 1.37
C ILE A 24 -12.29 0.22 1.01
N PRO A 25 -11.36 0.71 1.88
CA PRO A 25 -9.94 0.57 1.64
C PRO A 25 -9.46 -0.86 1.96
N VAL A 26 -8.23 -1.19 1.59
CA VAL A 26 -7.63 -2.49 1.94
C VAL A 26 -7.63 -2.72 3.46
N GLN A 27 -7.40 -1.71 4.27
CA GLN A 27 -7.63 -1.77 5.71
C GLN A 27 -9.13 -1.66 6.01
N GLU A 28 -9.81 -2.79 6.12
CA GLU A 28 -11.27 -2.89 6.20
C GLU A 28 -11.89 -2.40 7.52
N ARG A 29 -11.16 -1.59 8.31
CA ARG A 29 -11.56 -1.08 9.63
C ARG A 29 -12.08 0.36 9.60
N HIS A 30 -12.25 0.91 8.42
CA HIS A 30 -12.78 2.24 8.19
C HIS A 30 -14.23 2.17 7.71
N LEU A 31 -15.04 3.15 8.12
CA LEU A 31 -16.40 3.28 7.62
C LEU A 31 -16.34 3.80 6.17
N PRO A 32 -17.00 3.14 5.22
CA PRO A 32 -16.93 3.54 3.81
C PRO A 32 -17.33 4.99 3.57
N GLU A 33 -18.36 5.47 4.28
CA GLU A 33 -18.90 6.83 4.19
C GLU A 33 -17.94 7.91 4.68
N ASP A 34 -16.98 7.57 5.55
CA ASP A 34 -15.99 8.49 6.09
C ASP A 34 -14.64 8.41 5.35
N THR A 35 -14.45 7.38 4.55
CA THR A 35 -13.18 7.13 3.85
C THR A 35 -13.08 7.99 2.59
N ARG A 36 -12.08 8.86 2.55
CA ARG A 36 -11.75 9.70 1.41
C ARG A 36 -10.25 9.64 1.13
N ASN A 37 -9.88 9.51 -0.12
CA ASN A 37 -8.47 9.45 -0.54
C ASN A 37 -7.67 8.42 0.27
N PRO A 38 -8.07 7.13 0.32
CA PRO A 38 -7.29 6.12 1.00
C PRO A 38 -5.93 5.97 0.31
N ILE A 39 -4.87 5.95 1.13
CA ILE A 39 -3.51 6.18 0.67
C ILE A 39 -2.99 5.13 -0.30
N PHE A 40 -3.28 3.85 -0.03
CA PHE A 40 -2.84 2.77 -0.91
C PHE A 40 -3.55 2.84 -2.27
N GLU A 41 -4.84 3.06 -2.26
CA GLU A 41 -5.67 3.16 -3.46
C GLU A 41 -5.24 4.34 -4.33
N LEU A 42 -4.92 5.50 -3.75
CA LEU A 42 -4.35 6.64 -4.48
C LEU A 42 -3.05 6.24 -5.19
N ALA A 43 -2.11 5.65 -4.46
CA ALA A 43 -0.82 5.23 -5.00
C ALA A 43 -0.98 4.13 -6.06
N TYR A 44 -1.86 3.15 -5.80
CA TYR A 44 -2.12 2.04 -6.72
C TYR A 44 -2.83 2.51 -8.00
N PHE A 45 -3.78 3.42 -7.91
CA PHE A 45 -4.46 4.00 -9.06
C PHE A 45 -3.48 4.78 -9.94
N ARG A 46 -2.62 5.61 -9.31
CA ARG A 46 -1.54 6.28 -10.03
C ARG A 46 -0.62 5.29 -10.74
N TYR A 47 -0.15 4.27 -10.03
CA TYR A 47 0.70 3.22 -10.59
C TYR A 47 0.05 2.52 -11.79
N GLY A 48 -1.20 2.09 -11.64
CA GLY A 48 -1.95 1.42 -12.69
C GLY A 48 -2.18 2.30 -13.93
N LEU A 49 -2.50 3.58 -13.74
CA LEU A 49 -2.69 4.53 -14.82
C LEU A 49 -1.39 4.83 -15.58
N LEU A 50 -0.25 4.96 -14.90
CA LEU A 50 1.05 5.18 -15.53
C LEU A 50 1.47 3.98 -16.41
N ILE A 51 1.28 2.75 -15.92
CA ILE A 51 1.52 1.53 -16.70
C ILE A 51 0.60 1.49 -17.93
N ALA A 52 -0.69 1.73 -17.71
CA ALA A 52 -1.68 1.70 -18.78
C ALA A 52 -1.42 2.77 -19.84
N ALA A 53 -1.05 3.98 -19.43
CA ALA A 53 -0.68 5.07 -20.34
C ALA A 53 0.53 4.69 -21.21
N LYS A 54 1.57 4.09 -20.60
CA LYS A 54 2.72 3.60 -21.33
C LYS A 54 2.32 2.54 -22.38
N TRP A 55 1.55 1.54 -21.99
CA TRP A 55 1.11 0.49 -22.91
C TRP A 55 0.20 1.01 -24.02
N ALA A 56 -0.73 1.91 -23.69
CA ALA A 56 -1.59 2.56 -24.68
C ALA A 56 -0.76 3.33 -25.73
N TYR A 57 0.25 4.08 -25.27
CA TYR A 57 1.16 4.78 -26.18
C TYR A 57 1.91 3.83 -27.12
N GLU A 58 2.49 2.74 -26.59
CA GLU A 58 3.20 1.74 -27.37
C GLU A 58 2.30 1.01 -28.40
N LEU A 59 1.00 0.91 -28.09
CA LEU A 59 -0.01 0.29 -28.98
C LEU A 59 -0.69 1.29 -29.93
N GLY A 60 -0.32 2.58 -29.88
CA GLY A 60 -0.87 3.62 -30.75
C GLY A 60 -2.17 4.26 -30.28
N PHE A 61 -2.65 3.97 -29.07
CA PHE A 61 -3.83 4.60 -28.43
C PHE A 61 -3.41 5.90 -27.73
N THR A 62 -3.06 6.91 -28.52
CA THR A 62 -2.42 8.14 -28.02
C THR A 62 -3.33 9.02 -27.17
N ASP A 63 -4.62 9.04 -27.46
CA ASP A 63 -5.60 9.84 -26.72
C ASP A 63 -5.82 9.26 -25.31
N GLU A 64 -6.03 7.96 -25.22
CA GLU A 64 -6.14 7.24 -23.95
C GLU A 64 -4.84 7.34 -23.14
N ALA A 65 -3.69 7.20 -23.80
CA ALA A 65 -2.39 7.36 -23.14
C ALA A 65 -2.25 8.74 -22.51
N SER A 66 -2.59 9.79 -23.25
CA SER A 66 -2.54 11.18 -22.76
C SER A 66 -3.52 11.42 -21.61
N GLN A 67 -4.76 10.92 -21.74
CA GLN A 67 -5.78 11.03 -20.70
C GLN A 67 -5.34 10.36 -19.40
N TRP A 68 -4.92 9.07 -19.47
CA TRP A 68 -4.55 8.32 -18.25
C TRP A 68 -3.29 8.85 -17.59
N HIS A 69 -2.32 9.31 -18.39
CA HIS A 69 -1.14 9.98 -17.86
C HIS A 69 -1.53 11.29 -17.15
N ASN A 70 -2.37 12.11 -17.76
CA ASN A 70 -2.84 13.35 -17.13
C ASN A 70 -3.54 13.10 -15.81
N ILE A 71 -4.46 12.12 -15.74
CA ILE A 71 -5.14 11.76 -14.50
C ILE A 71 -4.12 11.32 -13.43
N ALA A 72 -3.15 10.48 -13.79
CA ALA A 72 -2.12 10.01 -12.88
C ALA A 72 -1.26 11.15 -12.31
N MET A 73 -0.97 12.18 -13.12
CA MET A 73 -0.17 13.33 -12.68
C MET A 73 -0.94 14.31 -11.79
N HIS A 74 -2.29 14.29 -11.84
CA HIS A 74 -3.16 15.15 -11.05
C HIS A 74 -3.95 14.38 -9.96
N ILE A 75 -3.52 13.16 -9.62
CA ILE A 75 -4.14 12.44 -8.51
C ILE A 75 -3.88 13.19 -7.19
N ALA A 76 -4.85 13.13 -6.28
CA ALA A 76 -4.77 13.79 -4.97
C ALA A 76 -3.45 13.43 -4.24
N PRO A 77 -2.85 14.37 -3.51
CA PRO A 77 -1.65 14.10 -2.73
C PRO A 77 -1.92 13.05 -1.66
N LEU A 78 -0.88 12.27 -1.33
CA LEU A 78 -0.97 11.27 -0.27
C LEU A 78 -1.26 11.95 1.08
N PRO A 79 -2.23 11.45 1.86
CA PRO A 79 -2.62 12.07 3.12
C PRO A 79 -1.53 11.95 4.19
N ILE A 80 -1.23 13.09 4.84
CA ILE A 80 -0.18 13.24 5.86
C ILE A 80 -0.78 13.91 7.10
N ASN A 81 -0.36 13.48 8.28
CA ASN A 81 -0.59 14.15 9.54
C ASN A 81 0.64 14.01 10.44
N ASP A 82 1.11 15.10 11.06
CA ASP A 82 2.26 15.10 11.98
C ASP A 82 3.50 14.36 11.43
N ASP A 83 3.91 14.67 10.20
CA ASP A 83 5.08 14.10 9.51
C ASP A 83 5.04 12.57 9.31
N VAL A 84 3.85 11.97 9.28
CA VAL A 84 3.62 10.57 8.91
C VAL A 84 2.47 10.46 7.89
N TYR A 85 2.54 9.47 7.02
CA TYR A 85 1.42 9.10 6.16
C TYR A 85 0.30 8.46 6.98
N ILE A 86 -0.95 8.85 6.71
CA ILE A 86 -2.15 8.32 7.38
C ILE A 86 -3.00 7.48 6.43
N ALA A 87 -3.88 6.65 6.98
CA ALA A 87 -4.66 5.68 6.21
C ALA A 87 -5.54 6.31 5.12
N HIS A 88 -6.17 7.44 5.41
CA HIS A 88 -6.96 8.23 4.46
C HIS A 88 -7.14 9.66 4.98
N SER A 89 -7.57 10.58 4.12
CA SER A 89 -7.63 12.03 4.44
C SER A 89 -8.42 12.38 5.69
N ASN A 90 -9.42 11.58 6.05
CA ASN A 90 -10.28 11.81 7.21
C ASN A 90 -9.89 10.94 8.43
N CYS A 91 -8.65 10.39 8.50
CA CYS A 91 -8.22 9.50 9.56
C CYS A 91 -7.00 10.03 10.34
N PRO A 92 -7.10 11.14 11.07
CA PRO A 92 -5.99 11.67 11.87
C PRO A 92 -5.59 10.72 13.02
N ASP A 93 -6.47 9.79 13.40
CA ASP A 93 -6.27 8.79 14.45
C ASP A 93 -5.69 7.46 13.96
N THR A 94 -5.06 7.44 12.78
CA THR A 94 -4.45 6.26 12.17
C THR A 94 -3.53 5.50 13.14
N PHE A 95 -2.70 6.22 13.90
CA PHE A 95 -1.70 5.65 14.82
C PHE A 95 -2.15 5.57 16.29
N THR A 96 -3.43 5.77 16.54
CA THR A 96 -4.02 5.65 17.88
C THR A 96 -5.16 4.63 17.86
N ASN A 97 -6.35 5.03 17.43
CA ASN A 97 -7.52 4.14 17.42
C ASN A 97 -7.56 3.17 16.23
N LYS A 98 -6.78 3.46 15.17
CA LYS A 98 -6.77 2.70 13.91
C LYS A 98 -5.44 1.98 13.63
N ALA A 99 -4.54 1.90 14.61
CA ALA A 99 -3.26 1.18 14.49
C ALA A 99 -3.43 -0.35 14.58
N ILE A 100 -4.34 -0.88 13.77
CA ILE A 100 -4.74 -2.30 13.70
C ILE A 100 -4.91 -2.74 12.25
N ASP A 101 -4.91 -4.07 12.01
CA ASP A 101 -5.07 -4.66 10.68
C ASP A 101 -3.91 -4.28 9.74
N HIS A 102 -4.14 -4.03 8.47
CA HIS A 102 -3.11 -3.78 7.48
C HIS A 102 -2.52 -2.36 7.57
N PRO A 103 -1.19 -2.17 7.74
CA PRO A 103 -0.55 -0.86 7.69
C PRO A 103 -0.39 -0.36 6.24
N LEU A 104 -1.47 0.08 5.62
CA LEU A 104 -1.58 0.44 4.20
C LEU A 104 -0.54 1.44 3.72
N MET A 105 -0.15 2.37 4.61
CA MET A 105 0.80 3.42 4.31
C MET A 105 2.16 2.87 3.87
N LEU A 106 2.49 1.64 4.25
CA LEU A 106 3.75 1.02 3.87
C LEU A 106 3.74 0.36 2.49
N GLN A 107 2.57 0.19 1.88
CA GLN A 107 2.45 -0.42 0.55
C GLN A 107 2.80 0.55 -0.58
N ILE A 108 2.71 1.87 -0.34
CA ILE A 108 2.82 2.91 -1.37
C ILE A 108 4.22 3.04 -1.99
N TYR A 109 5.27 2.61 -1.29
CA TYR A 109 6.66 2.71 -1.74
C TYR A 109 7.42 1.38 -1.66
N GLY A 110 7.22 0.60 -0.60
CA GLY A 110 7.88 -0.70 -0.46
C GLY A 110 7.36 -1.75 -1.44
N MET A 111 6.08 -1.69 -1.82
CA MET A 111 5.44 -2.66 -2.70
C MET A 111 5.23 -2.13 -4.11
N LEU A 112 4.86 -0.85 -4.28
CA LEU A 112 4.65 -0.21 -5.58
C LEU A 112 5.92 0.55 -5.98
N ASP A 113 6.66 0.06 -6.95
CA ASP A 113 7.82 0.76 -7.49
C ASP A 113 7.89 0.71 -9.02
N GLY A 114 8.67 1.63 -9.59
CA GLY A 114 8.78 1.80 -11.03
C GLY A 114 7.66 2.64 -11.65
N TYR A 115 7.85 2.97 -12.90
CA TYR A 115 6.94 3.82 -13.69
C TYR A 115 6.68 5.22 -13.11
N GLY A 116 7.54 5.72 -12.19
CA GLY A 116 7.35 7.01 -11.52
C GLY A 116 6.24 7.02 -10.47
N ALA A 117 5.78 5.85 -10.02
CA ALA A 117 4.76 5.76 -8.98
C ALA A 117 5.26 6.31 -7.64
N GLU A 118 6.55 6.12 -7.38
CA GLU A 118 7.23 6.56 -6.17
C GLU A 118 7.54 8.06 -6.13
N ASP A 119 7.39 8.81 -7.22
CA ASP A 119 7.72 10.24 -7.30
C ASP A 119 6.86 11.11 -6.35
N ILE A 120 5.71 10.61 -5.93
CA ILE A 120 4.82 11.29 -4.98
C ILE A 120 5.10 10.94 -3.52
N VAL A 121 6.11 10.10 -3.25
CA VAL A 121 6.43 9.63 -1.89
C VAL A 121 7.63 10.41 -1.34
N ASP A 122 7.40 11.16 -0.26
CA ASP A 122 8.47 11.75 0.54
C ASP A 122 9.11 10.64 1.39
N LYS A 123 10.42 10.44 1.23
CA LYS A 123 11.15 9.34 1.88
C LYS A 123 11.34 9.54 3.37
N ASP A 124 11.43 10.80 3.84
CA ASP A 124 11.59 11.09 5.26
C ASP A 124 10.26 10.86 5.97
N ILE A 125 9.15 11.33 5.41
CA ILE A 125 7.80 11.04 5.90
C ILE A 125 7.52 9.52 5.87
N TYR A 126 7.93 8.84 4.81
CA TYR A 126 7.75 7.38 4.71
C TYR A 126 8.58 6.62 5.76
N ARG A 127 9.82 7.07 6.03
CA ARG A 127 10.65 6.53 7.12
C ARG A 127 9.99 6.74 8.49
N ASN A 128 9.49 7.95 8.76
CA ASN A 128 8.78 8.25 9.99
C ASN A 128 7.55 7.35 10.14
N THR A 129 6.81 7.14 9.04
CA THR A 129 5.65 6.25 8.98
C THR A 129 6.02 4.80 9.32
N LEU A 130 7.09 4.27 8.71
CA LEU A 130 7.58 2.91 9.01
C LEU A 130 7.93 2.76 10.49
N MET A 131 8.73 3.70 11.02
CA MET A 131 9.13 3.64 12.44
C MET A 131 7.92 3.74 13.37
N LYS A 132 6.94 4.57 13.03
CA LYS A 132 5.70 4.70 13.79
C LYS A 132 4.86 3.42 13.75
N VAL A 133 4.76 2.75 12.59
CA VAL A 133 4.11 1.43 12.49
C VAL A 133 4.79 0.42 13.39
N ILE A 134 6.12 0.32 13.35
CA ILE A 134 6.88 -0.63 14.18
C ILE A 134 6.66 -0.37 15.68
N ASP A 135 6.55 0.90 16.08
CA ASP A 135 6.40 1.32 17.48
C ASP A 135 5.00 1.06 18.06
N VAL A 136 3.94 1.36 17.28
CA VAL A 136 2.58 1.44 17.86
C VAL A 136 1.55 0.48 17.27
N TRP A 137 1.85 -0.18 16.13
CA TRP A 137 0.86 -1.03 15.46
C TRP A 137 0.60 -2.31 16.23
N ASP A 138 -0.65 -2.72 16.34
CA ASP A 138 -1.01 -3.98 16.99
C ASP A 138 -0.71 -5.18 16.07
N TYR A 139 0.46 -5.75 16.21
CA TYR A 139 0.92 -6.90 15.41
C TYR A 139 0.06 -8.15 15.59
N SER A 140 -0.73 -8.26 16.65
CA SER A 140 -1.66 -9.37 16.83
C SER A 140 -2.81 -9.33 15.83
N THR A 141 -3.07 -8.17 15.25
CA THR A 141 -4.12 -7.94 14.25
C THR A 141 -3.63 -8.10 12.81
N LEU A 142 -2.32 -8.10 12.57
CA LEU A 142 -1.72 -8.29 11.25
C LEU A 142 -2.14 -9.62 10.62
N TRP A 143 -2.02 -9.69 9.31
CA TRP A 143 -2.16 -10.90 8.53
C TRP A 143 -0.80 -11.37 8.00
N GLY A 144 -0.70 -12.61 7.53
CA GLY A 144 0.58 -13.19 7.11
C GLY A 144 1.34 -12.43 6.01
N TRP A 145 0.66 -11.63 5.22
CA TRP A 145 1.29 -10.82 4.16
C TRP A 145 1.90 -9.52 4.68
N ASP A 146 1.41 -9.00 5.81
CA ASP A 146 1.84 -7.68 6.33
C ASP A 146 3.30 -7.67 6.77
N PHE A 147 3.79 -8.76 7.32
CA PHE A 147 5.20 -8.88 7.74
C PHE A 147 6.15 -8.66 6.56
N ALA A 148 5.83 -9.25 5.42
CA ALA A 148 6.59 -9.05 4.18
C ALA A 148 6.44 -7.63 3.64
N VAL A 149 5.27 -7.00 3.76
CA VAL A 149 5.04 -5.60 3.37
C VAL A 149 5.90 -4.66 4.22
N ILE A 150 5.93 -4.84 5.55
CA ILE A 150 6.76 -4.04 6.47
C ILE A 150 8.26 -4.25 6.13
N ALA A 151 8.66 -5.49 5.86
CA ALA A 151 10.03 -5.81 5.48
C ALA A 151 10.44 -5.15 4.16
N MET A 152 9.59 -5.18 3.12
CA MET A 152 9.85 -4.50 1.86
C MET A 152 9.95 -2.98 2.02
N ALA A 153 9.13 -2.40 2.90
CA ALA A 153 9.19 -0.98 3.24
C ALA A 153 10.52 -0.61 3.89
N ALA A 154 11.00 -1.41 4.84
CA ALA A 154 12.30 -1.23 5.47
C ALA A 154 13.45 -1.38 4.47
N HIS A 155 13.45 -2.43 3.65
CA HIS A 155 14.46 -2.65 2.62
C HIS A 155 14.53 -1.48 1.62
N LYS A 156 13.39 -0.97 1.15
CA LYS A 156 13.34 0.17 0.22
C LYS A 156 13.98 1.45 0.79
N LEU A 157 14.07 1.56 2.11
CA LEU A 157 14.76 2.63 2.84
C LEU A 157 16.22 2.29 3.18
N GLY A 158 16.75 1.13 2.77
CA GLY A 158 18.09 0.66 3.12
C GLY A 158 18.23 0.21 4.57
N LEU A 159 17.14 -0.19 5.23
CA LEU A 159 17.09 -0.67 6.61
C LEU A 159 17.02 -2.22 6.64
N ASP A 160 18.02 -2.88 6.05
CA ASP A 160 17.99 -4.32 5.80
C ASP A 160 17.93 -5.16 7.07
N ASP A 161 18.56 -4.73 8.16
CA ASP A 161 18.46 -5.42 9.45
C ASP A 161 17.01 -5.43 9.96
N ILE A 162 16.31 -4.29 9.86
CA ILE A 162 14.88 -4.19 10.20
C ILE A 162 14.05 -5.05 9.24
N ALA A 163 14.36 -5.05 7.95
CA ALA A 163 13.65 -5.87 6.98
C ALA A 163 13.71 -7.36 7.33
N LEU A 164 14.89 -7.87 7.68
CA LEU A 164 15.07 -9.26 8.09
C LEU A 164 14.37 -9.56 9.43
N GLU A 165 14.45 -8.65 10.39
CA GLU A 165 13.75 -8.79 11.67
C GLU A 165 12.23 -8.94 11.43
N GLN A 166 11.64 -8.09 10.59
CA GLN A 166 10.20 -8.13 10.29
C GLN A 166 9.79 -9.43 9.57
N LEU A 167 10.59 -9.92 8.63
CA LEU A 167 10.31 -11.20 7.97
C LEU A 167 10.37 -12.39 8.92
N LEU A 168 11.22 -12.32 9.95
CA LEU A 168 11.50 -13.42 10.87
C LEU A 168 10.74 -13.33 12.20
N ILE A 169 9.85 -12.34 12.35
CA ILE A 169 9.05 -12.21 13.58
C ILE A 169 8.29 -13.50 13.87
N ASN A 170 8.48 -14.00 15.09
CA ASN A 170 7.72 -15.15 15.58
C ASN A 170 6.30 -14.73 15.96
N SER A 171 5.37 -14.98 15.04
CA SER A 171 3.95 -14.67 15.20
C SER A 171 3.08 -15.82 14.69
N PRO A 172 1.94 -16.12 15.33
CA PRO A 172 0.98 -17.11 14.81
C PRO A 172 0.43 -16.75 13.41
N LYS A 173 0.60 -15.50 12.99
CA LYS A 173 0.19 -15.02 11.66
C LYS A 173 1.33 -15.14 10.64
N ASN A 174 2.58 -15.15 11.11
CA ASN A 174 3.77 -15.33 10.29
C ASN A 174 4.30 -16.76 10.41
N ASP A 175 3.42 -17.74 10.39
CA ASP A 175 3.75 -19.16 10.58
C ASP A 175 3.63 -19.91 9.26
N TYR A 176 4.65 -20.70 8.94
CA TYR A 176 4.74 -21.51 7.72
C TYR A 176 4.89 -22.98 8.10
N VAL A 177 3.98 -23.79 7.58
CA VAL A 177 4.03 -25.25 7.81
C VAL A 177 5.13 -25.93 6.99
N GLU A 178 5.41 -27.21 7.26
CA GLU A 178 6.47 -27.96 6.60
C GLU A 178 6.39 -27.94 5.06
N SER A 179 5.17 -27.86 4.51
CA SER A 179 4.95 -27.71 3.05
C SER A 179 5.26 -26.30 2.51
N GLY A 180 5.68 -25.37 3.37
CA GLY A 180 5.98 -23.98 2.99
C GLY A 180 4.78 -23.06 2.91
N ASN A 181 3.58 -23.53 3.24
CA ASN A 181 2.38 -22.70 3.17
C ASN A 181 2.24 -21.84 4.42
N ASN A 182 1.94 -20.54 4.23
CA ASN A 182 1.52 -19.66 5.32
C ASN A 182 0.15 -20.09 5.84
N ARG A 183 -0.02 -20.10 7.15
CA ARG A 183 -1.31 -20.34 7.78
C ARG A 183 -1.65 -19.21 8.76
N GLN A 184 -2.94 -18.90 8.83
CA GLN A 184 -3.47 -17.95 9.79
C GLN A 184 -3.91 -18.70 11.06
N ASN A 185 -2.96 -18.95 11.99
CA ASN A 185 -3.21 -19.81 13.15
C ASN A 185 -4.42 -19.40 14.01
N SER A 186 -4.82 -18.13 13.98
CA SER A 186 -6.03 -17.65 14.64
C SER A 186 -7.33 -17.96 13.87
N ARG A 187 -7.22 -18.46 12.63
CA ARG A 187 -8.35 -18.73 11.72
C ARG A 187 -8.32 -20.20 11.29
N LYS A 188 -9.11 -21.03 11.97
CA LYS A 188 -9.22 -22.47 11.63
C LYS A 188 -9.84 -22.72 10.25
N ASP A 189 -10.59 -21.75 9.74
CA ASP A 189 -11.19 -21.75 8.41
C ASP A 189 -10.21 -21.32 7.31
N LEU A 190 -9.00 -20.87 7.67
CA LEU A 190 -7.94 -20.46 6.75
C LEU A 190 -6.63 -21.22 7.03
N PRO A 191 -6.61 -22.54 6.77
CA PRO A 191 -5.40 -23.36 7.00
C PRO A 191 -4.29 -23.06 6.01
N LEU A 192 -4.62 -22.37 4.89
CA LEU A 192 -3.74 -21.99 3.81
C LEU A 192 -4.05 -20.55 3.42
N TYR A 193 -3.06 -19.66 3.59
CA TYR A 193 -3.21 -18.24 3.28
C TYR A 193 -2.20 -17.81 2.21
N LEU A 194 -2.59 -17.97 0.94
CA LEU A 194 -1.74 -17.70 -0.23
C LEU A 194 -1.23 -16.26 -0.34
N PRO A 195 -1.96 -15.20 0.10
CA PRO A 195 -1.40 -13.85 0.11
C PRO A 195 -0.12 -13.75 0.95
N GLY A 196 -0.03 -14.47 2.08
CA GLY A 196 1.20 -14.56 2.87
C GLY A 196 2.36 -15.17 2.09
N ASN A 197 2.11 -16.25 1.35
CA ASN A 197 3.12 -16.86 0.48
C ASN A 197 3.56 -15.91 -0.64
N GLY A 198 2.62 -15.27 -1.32
CA GLY A 198 2.92 -14.34 -2.41
C GLY A 198 3.76 -13.16 -1.96
N SER A 199 3.40 -12.54 -0.83
CA SER A 199 4.15 -11.40 -0.28
C SER A 199 5.54 -11.80 0.21
N LEU A 200 5.69 -12.99 0.84
CA LEU A 200 7.01 -13.50 1.24
C LEU A 200 7.92 -13.71 0.03
N LEU A 201 7.41 -14.33 -1.04
CA LEU A 201 8.19 -14.52 -2.26
C LEU A 201 8.60 -13.19 -2.91
N LEU A 202 7.70 -12.22 -2.94
CA LEU A 202 7.99 -10.88 -3.46
C LEU A 202 9.06 -10.18 -2.60
N ALA A 203 8.93 -10.24 -1.27
CA ALA A 203 9.90 -9.65 -0.35
C ALA A 203 11.27 -10.34 -0.49
N ALA A 204 11.30 -11.67 -0.56
CA ALA A 204 12.54 -12.41 -0.76
C ALA A 204 13.23 -12.03 -2.08
N ALA A 205 12.47 -11.95 -3.18
CA ALA A 205 13.02 -11.54 -4.47
C ALA A 205 13.64 -10.14 -4.41
N ARG A 206 13.02 -9.20 -3.72
CA ARG A 206 13.52 -7.82 -3.59
C ARG A 206 14.71 -7.70 -2.67
N ILE A 207 14.65 -8.30 -1.47
CA ILE A 207 15.68 -8.18 -0.43
C ILE A 207 16.95 -8.93 -0.84
N PHE A 208 16.82 -10.09 -1.45
CA PHE A 208 17.95 -10.93 -1.83
C PHE A 208 18.36 -10.84 -3.30
N ASN A 209 17.67 -10.02 -4.10
CA ASN A 209 17.99 -9.79 -5.51
C ASN A 209 17.95 -11.08 -6.36
N ILE A 210 16.97 -11.95 -6.17
CA ILE A 210 16.79 -13.25 -6.82
C ILE A 210 15.60 -13.28 -7.78
#